data_0ed6fb61ebac97144ea913cab0bb0ccc
#
_entry.id   0ed6fb61ebac97144ea913cab0bb0ccc
#
_cell.length_a   1.000
_cell.length_b   1.000
_cell.length_c   1.000
_cell.angle_alpha   90.00
_cell.angle_beta   90.00
_cell.angle_gamma   90.00
#
_symmetry.space_group_name_H-M   'P 1'
#
loop_
_entity.id
_entity.type
_entity.pdbx_description
1 polymer ?
#
loop_
_entity_poly.entity_id
_entity_poly.type
_entity_poly.pdbx_seq_one_letter_code
_entity_poly.pdbx_strand_id
1 'polypeptide(L)'
;IQLARNGFYGAAPNPMVGAVIVHDGKIIGEGYHVRCGGPHAEVNAVRSVRNPELLKESTIYVSLEPCSHYGKTPPCADLIVEKGIPRVVVGCMDPFAKVAGRGIRKLQEAGIEVTVGVLEAECLALNRRFITFHTHHRPYITLKWAESADGFMDSLRTDYEKEKPYAFSTPYTRMLVHRCRAEHQAILVGRQTALADNPSLNLRMWPGKSPLRLVIDRRGDLPGHLALFNDGAE
;
A
#
# COMPACT_ATOMS: atom_id res chain seq x y z
N ILE A 1 2.82 -0.39 13.06
CA ILE A 1 2.69 0.51 11.88
C ILE A 1 4.01 0.53 11.09
N GLN A 2 5.16 0.80 11.71
CA GLN A 2 6.47 0.81 11.02
C GLN A 2 6.75 -0.55 10.35
N LEU A 3 6.54 -1.65 11.07
CA LEU A 3 6.71 -3.00 10.55
C LEU A 3 5.79 -3.28 9.34
N ALA A 4 4.54 -2.82 9.39
CA ALA A 4 3.58 -2.97 8.29
C ALA A 4 4.06 -2.31 6.99
N ARG A 5 4.77 -1.17 7.06
CA ARG A 5 5.32 -0.46 5.90
C ARG A 5 6.30 -1.29 5.07
N ASN A 6 6.93 -2.30 5.67
CA ASN A 6 7.81 -3.22 4.93
C ASN A 6 7.05 -4.04 3.87
N GLY A 7 5.73 -4.21 4.03
CA GLY A 7 4.86 -4.84 3.04
C GLY A 7 4.51 -3.97 1.82
N PHE A 8 4.96 -2.72 1.76
CA PHE A 8 4.51 -1.72 0.78
C PHE A 8 4.59 -2.21 -0.68
N TYR A 9 5.69 -2.81 -1.09
CA TYR A 9 5.90 -3.26 -2.48
C TYR A 9 5.34 -4.66 -2.78
N GLY A 10 5.04 -5.45 -1.75
CA GLY A 10 4.64 -6.86 -1.92
C GLY A 10 3.18 -7.15 -1.60
N ALA A 11 2.61 -6.44 -0.63
CA ALA A 11 1.26 -6.72 -0.13
C ALA A 11 0.16 -6.40 -1.14
N ALA A 12 0.34 -5.38 -2.00
CA ALA A 12 -0.69 -4.95 -2.94
C ALA A 12 -1.21 -6.09 -3.84
N PRO A 13 -2.55 -6.18 -4.09
CA PRO A 13 -3.61 -5.25 -3.71
C PRO A 13 -4.10 -5.34 -2.27
N ASN A 14 -3.58 -6.30 -1.47
CA ASN A 14 -3.91 -6.44 -0.06
C ASN A 14 -3.39 -5.26 0.76
N PRO A 15 -3.98 -4.97 1.94
CA PRO A 15 -3.49 -3.93 2.82
C PRO A 15 -2.13 -4.30 3.44
N MET A 16 -1.37 -3.27 3.79
CA MET A 16 -0.19 -3.42 4.62
C MET A 16 -0.63 -3.68 6.06
N VAL A 17 -0.26 -4.82 6.60
CA VAL A 17 -0.56 -5.20 7.99
C VAL A 17 0.73 -5.55 8.70
N GLY A 18 0.84 -5.11 9.94
CA GLY A 18 1.89 -5.49 10.89
C GLY A 18 1.28 -6.04 12.17
N ALA A 19 1.95 -7.02 12.74
CA ALA A 19 1.58 -7.62 14.02
C ALA A 19 2.80 -7.72 14.93
N VAL A 20 2.60 -7.42 16.21
CA VAL A 20 3.63 -7.51 17.26
C VAL A 20 3.03 -8.24 18.45
N ILE A 21 3.74 -9.21 19.00
CA ILE A 21 3.34 -9.97 20.18
C ILE A 21 4.22 -9.57 21.36
N VAL A 22 3.57 -9.17 22.44
CA VAL A 22 4.25 -8.67 23.66
C VAL A 22 3.88 -9.53 24.86
N HIS A 23 4.88 -9.96 25.60
CA HIS A 23 4.79 -10.65 26.89
C HIS A 23 5.65 -9.91 27.90
N ASP A 24 5.11 -9.57 29.08
CA ASP A 24 5.80 -8.84 30.14
C ASP A 24 6.58 -7.59 29.65
N GLY A 25 5.94 -6.77 28.81
CA GLY A 25 6.53 -5.57 28.25
C GLY A 25 7.63 -5.80 27.20
N LYS A 26 7.92 -7.05 26.84
CA LYS A 26 8.94 -7.42 25.84
C LYS A 26 8.30 -7.94 24.58
N ILE A 27 8.80 -7.50 23.43
CA ILE A 27 8.41 -8.06 22.13
C ILE A 27 9.00 -9.47 22.02
N ILE A 28 8.13 -10.46 21.85
CA ILE A 28 8.49 -11.87 21.66
C ILE A 28 8.24 -12.39 20.26
N GLY A 29 7.44 -11.66 19.47
CA GLY A 29 7.14 -12.01 18.09
C GLY A 29 6.77 -10.77 17.25
N GLU A 30 7.18 -10.79 15.98
CA GLU A 30 6.93 -9.73 15.02
C GLU A 30 6.62 -10.30 13.62
N GLY A 31 5.72 -9.67 12.91
CA GLY A 31 5.40 -10.07 11.56
C GLY A 31 4.71 -8.96 10.77
N TYR A 32 4.83 -9.02 9.46
CA TYR A 32 4.08 -8.17 8.54
C TYR A 32 3.63 -8.97 7.32
N HIS A 33 2.63 -8.48 6.60
CA HIS A 33 2.18 -9.09 5.36
C HIS A 33 3.18 -8.80 4.24
N VAL A 34 4.02 -9.78 3.92
CA VAL A 34 5.17 -9.61 3.01
C VAL A 34 4.74 -9.47 1.56
N ARG A 35 3.78 -10.33 1.12
CA ARG A 35 3.31 -10.36 -0.28
C ARG A 35 1.88 -10.88 -0.37
N CYS A 36 1.16 -10.38 -1.38
CA CYS A 36 -0.18 -10.85 -1.69
C CYS A 36 -0.20 -12.38 -1.92
N GLY A 37 -1.18 -13.05 -1.29
CA GLY A 37 -1.31 -14.51 -1.32
C GLY A 37 -0.38 -15.28 -0.39
N GLY A 38 0.55 -14.60 0.29
CA GLY A 38 1.39 -15.17 1.34
C GLY A 38 0.74 -15.09 2.73
N PRO A 39 1.46 -15.56 3.79
CA PRO A 39 0.99 -15.49 5.16
C PRO A 39 0.70 -14.04 5.59
N HIS A 40 -0.35 -13.87 6.40
CA HIS A 40 -0.70 -12.61 7.00
C HIS A 40 0.27 -12.22 8.13
N ALA A 41 0.22 -10.98 8.57
CA ALA A 41 1.11 -10.44 9.60
C ALA A 41 1.06 -11.23 10.91
N GLU A 42 -0.13 -11.60 11.34
CA GLU A 42 -0.38 -12.36 12.57
C GLU A 42 0.26 -13.75 12.49
N VAL A 43 0.14 -14.42 11.34
CA VAL A 43 0.79 -15.74 11.11
C VAL A 43 2.31 -15.60 11.19
N ASN A 44 2.87 -14.55 10.58
CA ASN A 44 4.31 -14.31 10.62
C ASN A 44 4.78 -13.95 12.04
N ALA A 45 3.99 -13.15 12.77
CA ALA A 45 4.30 -12.80 14.16
C ALA A 45 4.30 -14.04 15.07
N VAL A 46 3.26 -14.89 14.99
CA VAL A 46 3.18 -16.13 15.77
C VAL A 46 4.35 -17.08 15.42
N ARG A 47 4.69 -17.22 14.14
CA ARG A 47 5.83 -18.06 13.70
C ARG A 47 7.19 -17.58 14.20
N SER A 48 7.33 -16.29 14.46
CA SER A 48 8.59 -15.71 14.95
C SER A 48 8.81 -15.89 16.46
N VAL A 49 7.79 -16.30 17.19
CA VAL A 49 7.87 -16.55 18.64
C VAL A 49 8.69 -17.81 18.91
N ARG A 50 9.77 -17.68 19.68
CA ARG A 50 10.66 -18.81 20.02
C ARG A 50 10.05 -19.78 21.03
N ASN A 51 9.30 -19.26 22.02
CA ASN A 51 8.62 -20.06 23.03
C ASN A 51 7.10 -19.89 22.91
N PRO A 52 6.38 -20.80 22.21
CA PRO A 52 4.95 -20.66 21.96
C PRO A 52 4.07 -20.67 23.22
N GLU A 53 4.53 -21.22 24.33
CA GLU A 53 3.76 -21.25 25.59
C GLU A 53 3.49 -19.85 26.14
N LEU A 54 4.39 -18.88 25.86
CA LEU A 54 4.22 -17.49 26.26
C LEU A 54 3.06 -16.79 25.56
N LEU A 55 2.55 -17.34 24.46
CA LEU A 55 1.40 -16.77 23.74
C LEU A 55 0.16 -16.69 24.62
N LYS A 56 -0.02 -17.64 25.53
CA LYS A 56 -1.17 -17.73 26.44
C LYS A 56 -1.21 -16.63 27.50
N GLU A 57 -0.13 -15.86 27.63
CA GLU A 57 0.01 -14.75 28.60
C GLU A 57 0.39 -13.44 27.88
N SER A 58 0.25 -13.42 26.54
CA SER A 58 0.70 -12.31 25.72
C SER A 58 -0.44 -11.44 25.18
N THR A 59 -0.10 -10.25 24.71
CA THR A 59 -0.96 -9.38 23.95
C THR A 59 -0.47 -9.30 22.51
N ILE A 60 -1.34 -9.51 21.53
CA ILE A 60 -1.03 -9.25 20.13
C ILE A 60 -1.58 -7.88 19.71
N TYR A 61 -0.73 -7.06 19.10
CA TYR A 61 -1.05 -5.77 18.52
C TYR A 61 -1.06 -5.89 17.00
N VAL A 62 -2.17 -5.54 16.37
CA VAL A 62 -2.33 -5.59 14.91
C VAL A 62 -2.78 -4.25 14.35
N SER A 63 -2.22 -3.81 13.25
CA SER A 63 -2.55 -2.51 12.65
C SER A 63 -3.91 -2.48 11.94
N LEU A 64 -4.49 -3.66 11.63
CA LEU A 64 -5.79 -3.82 10.97
C LEU A 64 -6.52 -5.00 11.60
N GLU A 65 -7.85 -4.98 11.60
CA GLU A 65 -8.71 -6.05 12.09
C GLU A 65 -8.28 -7.43 11.55
N PRO A 66 -8.08 -8.44 12.42
CA PRO A 66 -7.78 -9.82 12.00
C PRO A 66 -8.89 -10.40 11.14
N CYS A 67 -8.55 -10.98 10.00
CA CYS A 67 -9.55 -11.56 9.09
C CYS A 67 -10.30 -12.74 9.73
N SER A 68 -11.60 -12.87 9.37
CA SER A 68 -12.51 -13.91 9.89
C SER A 68 -13.03 -14.86 8.81
N HIS A 69 -12.69 -14.63 7.55
CA HIS A 69 -13.15 -15.46 6.43
C HIS A 69 -12.05 -16.37 5.91
N TYR A 70 -12.43 -17.53 5.44
CA TYR A 70 -11.52 -18.44 4.73
C TYR A 70 -11.23 -17.89 3.34
N GLY A 71 -9.97 -17.61 3.10
CA GLY A 71 -9.44 -17.23 1.80
C GLY A 71 -8.47 -18.30 1.29
N LYS A 72 -7.28 -17.86 0.87
CA LYS A 72 -6.17 -18.78 0.54
C LYS A 72 -5.51 -19.40 1.78
N THR A 73 -5.73 -18.79 2.94
CA THR A 73 -5.23 -19.22 4.25
C THR A 73 -6.38 -19.23 5.27
N PRO A 74 -6.26 -20.03 6.35
CA PRO A 74 -7.21 -19.92 7.46
C PRO A 74 -7.27 -18.51 8.05
N PRO A 75 -8.41 -18.11 8.63
CA PRO A 75 -8.58 -16.80 9.23
C PRO A 75 -7.60 -16.52 10.38
N CYS A 76 -7.08 -15.30 10.45
CA CYS A 76 -6.16 -14.90 11.54
C CYS A 76 -6.87 -14.86 12.90
N ALA A 77 -8.17 -14.53 12.94
CA ALA A 77 -8.95 -14.62 14.17
C ALA A 77 -8.96 -16.04 14.75
N ASP A 78 -9.07 -17.08 13.88
CA ASP A 78 -9.02 -18.49 14.31
C ASP A 78 -7.65 -18.86 14.85
N LEU A 79 -6.58 -18.41 14.19
CA LEU A 79 -5.22 -18.62 14.68
C LEU A 79 -5.01 -18.03 16.08
N ILE A 80 -5.49 -16.81 16.32
CA ILE A 80 -5.36 -16.13 17.62
C ILE A 80 -6.09 -16.94 18.71
N VAL A 81 -7.31 -17.42 18.41
CA VAL A 81 -8.09 -18.27 19.32
C VAL A 81 -7.37 -19.61 19.57
N GLU A 82 -6.91 -20.28 18.51
CA GLU A 82 -6.18 -21.56 18.59
C GLU A 82 -4.91 -21.45 19.44
N LYS A 83 -4.18 -20.34 19.33
CA LYS A 83 -2.96 -20.12 20.10
C LYS A 83 -3.21 -19.66 21.54
N GLY A 84 -4.46 -19.40 21.91
CA GLY A 84 -4.86 -18.99 23.26
C GLY A 84 -4.33 -17.61 23.66
N ILE A 85 -4.15 -16.69 22.71
CA ILE A 85 -3.70 -15.33 23.02
C ILE A 85 -4.86 -14.58 23.68
N PRO A 86 -4.75 -14.16 24.97
CA PRO A 86 -5.89 -13.67 25.73
C PRO A 86 -6.28 -12.22 25.40
N ARG A 87 -5.41 -11.44 24.78
CA ARG A 87 -5.65 -10.01 24.50
C ARG A 87 -5.20 -9.63 23.11
N VAL A 88 -6.05 -8.87 22.42
CA VAL A 88 -5.82 -8.34 21.07
C VAL A 88 -6.05 -6.82 21.06
N VAL A 89 -5.08 -6.09 20.54
CA VAL A 89 -5.17 -4.64 20.32
C VAL A 89 -5.18 -4.38 18.82
N VAL A 90 -6.25 -3.78 18.32
CA VAL A 90 -6.50 -3.52 16.89
C VAL A 90 -6.36 -2.03 16.62
N GLY A 91 -5.57 -1.67 15.61
CA GLY A 91 -5.41 -0.28 15.19
C GLY A 91 -6.67 0.30 14.56
N CYS A 92 -7.16 -0.31 13.49
CA CYS A 92 -8.42 0.10 12.85
C CYS A 92 -9.21 -1.11 12.35
N MET A 93 -10.52 -0.90 12.15
CA MET A 93 -11.40 -1.90 11.53
C MET A 93 -11.11 -2.04 10.04
N ASP A 94 -11.37 -3.24 9.50
CA ASP A 94 -11.27 -3.47 8.07
C ASP A 94 -12.55 -2.97 7.37
N PRO A 95 -12.47 -2.05 6.38
CA PRO A 95 -13.64 -1.56 5.66
C PRO A 95 -14.24 -2.59 4.70
N PHE A 96 -13.53 -3.70 4.44
CA PHE A 96 -14.03 -4.73 3.54
C PHE A 96 -15.23 -5.45 4.15
N ALA A 97 -16.39 -5.40 3.49
CA ALA A 97 -17.68 -5.87 4.02
C ALA A 97 -17.70 -7.34 4.49
N LYS A 98 -16.78 -8.18 3.99
CA LYS A 98 -16.64 -9.58 4.45
C LYS A 98 -15.88 -9.71 5.76
N VAL A 99 -15.20 -8.67 6.22
CA VAL A 99 -14.43 -8.64 7.47
C VAL A 99 -15.13 -7.75 8.50
N ALA A 100 -15.34 -6.51 8.22
CA ALA A 100 -15.98 -5.44 8.97
C ALA A 100 -16.61 -5.83 10.32
N GLY A 101 -15.81 -5.87 11.37
CA GLY A 101 -16.22 -6.21 12.74
C GLY A 101 -16.44 -7.70 13.01
N ARG A 102 -16.33 -8.58 12.01
CA ARG A 102 -16.55 -10.03 12.20
C ARG A 102 -15.36 -10.70 12.90
N GLY A 103 -14.14 -10.26 12.59
CA GLY A 103 -12.94 -10.74 13.27
C GLY A 103 -12.93 -10.37 14.74
N ILE A 104 -13.24 -9.11 15.03
CA ILE A 104 -13.37 -8.61 16.41
C ILE A 104 -14.43 -9.39 17.17
N ARG A 105 -15.63 -9.55 16.60
CA ARG A 105 -16.75 -10.29 17.24
C ARG A 105 -16.35 -11.74 17.55
N LYS A 106 -15.71 -12.42 16.59
CA LYS A 106 -15.27 -13.80 16.76
C LYS A 106 -14.26 -13.95 17.92
N LEU A 107 -13.33 -13.01 18.06
CA LEU A 107 -12.39 -12.99 19.16
C LEU A 107 -13.09 -12.76 20.50
N GLN A 108 -14.05 -11.82 20.57
CA GLN A 108 -14.85 -11.53 21.77
C GLN A 108 -15.72 -12.74 22.18
N GLU A 109 -16.37 -13.40 21.21
CA GLU A 109 -17.18 -14.61 21.45
C GLU A 109 -16.32 -15.78 21.99
N ALA A 110 -15.01 -15.81 21.65
CA ALA A 110 -14.05 -16.76 22.21
C ALA A 110 -13.50 -16.35 23.58
N GLY A 111 -13.99 -15.26 24.19
CA GLY A 111 -13.57 -14.78 25.51
C GLY A 111 -12.25 -13.97 25.49
N ILE A 112 -11.77 -13.56 24.32
CA ILE A 112 -10.56 -12.75 24.18
C ILE A 112 -10.88 -11.28 24.42
N GLU A 113 -10.05 -10.60 25.21
CA GLU A 113 -10.15 -9.14 25.42
C GLU A 113 -9.69 -8.41 24.16
N VAL A 114 -10.57 -7.60 23.55
CA VAL A 114 -10.27 -6.86 22.33
C VAL A 114 -10.41 -5.36 22.54
N THR A 115 -9.32 -4.63 22.32
CA THR A 115 -9.29 -3.15 22.28
C THR A 115 -9.16 -2.70 20.83
N VAL A 116 -10.01 -1.78 20.38
CA VAL A 116 -10.03 -1.27 18.99
C VAL A 116 -9.77 0.23 18.98
N GLY A 117 -9.15 0.73 17.91
CA GLY A 117 -8.97 2.18 17.66
C GLY A 117 -7.65 2.75 18.19
N VAL A 118 -6.70 1.90 18.56
CA VAL A 118 -5.38 2.36 19.02
C VAL A 118 -4.53 2.83 17.84
N LEU A 119 -4.17 4.12 17.82
CA LEU A 119 -3.53 4.79 16.69
C LEU A 119 -4.34 4.63 15.39
N GLU A 120 -5.65 4.77 15.48
CA GLU A 120 -6.57 4.52 14.36
C GLU A 120 -6.26 5.40 13.15
N ALA A 121 -6.04 6.69 13.37
CA ALA A 121 -5.76 7.65 12.31
C ALA A 121 -4.51 7.26 11.50
N GLU A 122 -3.44 6.84 12.18
CA GLU A 122 -2.20 6.40 11.56
C GLU A 122 -2.37 5.05 10.83
N CYS A 123 -3.17 4.13 11.38
CA CYS A 123 -3.48 2.84 10.75
C CYS A 123 -4.34 3.04 9.49
N LEU A 124 -5.31 3.94 9.52
CA LEU A 124 -6.10 4.33 8.35
C LEU A 124 -5.23 5.00 7.29
N ALA A 125 -4.37 5.95 7.69
CA ALA A 125 -3.45 6.63 6.78
C ALA A 125 -2.45 5.66 6.11
N LEU A 126 -1.99 4.63 6.83
CA LEU A 126 -1.14 3.58 6.28
C LEU A 126 -1.78 2.91 5.05
N ASN A 127 -3.07 2.57 5.16
CA ASN A 127 -3.81 1.81 4.15
C ASN A 127 -4.80 2.66 3.34
N ARG A 128 -4.59 4.00 3.25
CA ARG A 128 -5.53 4.93 2.59
C ARG A 128 -5.96 4.51 1.18
N ARG A 129 -5.07 3.86 0.40
CA ARG A 129 -5.38 3.37 -0.95
C ARG A 129 -6.39 2.23 -0.91
N PHE A 130 -6.14 1.24 -0.07
CA PHE A 130 -7.04 0.10 0.17
C PHE A 130 -8.39 0.58 0.72
N ILE A 131 -8.36 1.43 1.73
CA ILE A 131 -9.58 1.97 2.35
C ILE A 131 -10.41 2.78 1.36
N THR A 132 -9.79 3.70 0.60
CA THR A 132 -10.50 4.48 -0.43
C THR A 132 -11.18 3.57 -1.45
N PHE A 133 -10.52 2.52 -1.91
CA PHE A 133 -11.10 1.60 -2.86
C PHE A 133 -12.32 0.86 -2.29
N HIS A 134 -12.22 0.34 -1.07
CA HIS A 134 -13.31 -0.46 -0.47
C HIS A 134 -14.47 0.38 0.06
N THR A 135 -14.23 1.65 0.44
CA THR A 135 -15.30 2.53 0.96
C THR A 135 -15.95 3.38 -0.12
N HIS A 136 -15.19 3.82 -1.12
CA HIS A 136 -15.68 4.75 -2.15
C HIS A 136 -15.75 4.13 -3.55
N HIS A 137 -15.36 2.87 -3.73
CA HIS A 137 -15.37 2.16 -5.02
C HIS A 137 -14.64 2.91 -6.14
N ARG A 138 -13.56 3.61 -5.79
CA ARG A 138 -12.70 4.33 -6.72
C ARG A 138 -11.23 4.21 -6.31
N PRO A 139 -10.28 4.40 -7.25
CA PRO A 139 -8.87 4.44 -6.89
C PRO A 139 -8.55 5.64 -5.98
N TYR A 140 -7.49 5.52 -5.18
CA TYR A 140 -6.87 6.65 -4.53
C TYR A 140 -6.04 7.41 -5.55
N ILE A 141 -6.38 8.69 -5.78
CA ILE A 141 -5.75 9.52 -6.81
C ILE A 141 -4.74 10.46 -6.15
N THR A 142 -3.53 10.49 -6.70
CA THR A 142 -2.48 11.45 -6.35
C THR A 142 -2.23 12.35 -7.55
N LEU A 143 -2.40 13.65 -7.40
CA LEU A 143 -2.02 14.65 -8.41
C LEU A 143 -0.56 15.05 -8.17
N LYS A 144 0.25 15.06 -9.26
CA LYS A 144 1.65 15.49 -9.23
C LYS A 144 1.93 16.40 -10.41
N TRP A 145 2.39 17.58 -10.11
CA TRP A 145 2.91 18.52 -11.10
C TRP A 145 4.18 19.20 -10.58
N ALA A 146 4.87 19.91 -11.44
CA ALA A 146 5.94 20.82 -11.08
C ALA A 146 5.60 22.18 -11.70
N GLU A 147 5.82 23.24 -10.95
CA GLU A 147 5.52 24.59 -11.39
C GLU A 147 6.60 25.58 -10.91
N SER A 148 6.71 26.71 -11.61
CA SER A 148 7.49 27.86 -11.20
C SER A 148 6.82 28.62 -10.06
N ALA A 149 7.53 29.56 -9.43
CA ALA A 149 6.96 30.37 -8.35
C ALA A 149 5.77 31.26 -8.79
N ASP A 150 5.68 31.55 -10.07
CA ASP A 150 4.58 32.29 -10.70
C ASP A 150 3.49 31.38 -11.33
N GLY A 151 3.56 30.05 -11.07
CA GLY A 151 2.47 29.11 -11.38
C GLY A 151 2.49 28.50 -12.77
N PHE A 152 3.59 28.59 -13.53
CA PHE A 152 3.69 27.97 -14.85
C PHE A 152 4.33 26.58 -14.77
N MET A 153 3.78 25.63 -15.53
CA MET A 153 4.28 24.23 -15.59
C MET A 153 5.31 24.01 -16.70
N ASP A 154 5.42 24.92 -17.65
CA ASP A 154 6.40 24.89 -18.75
C ASP A 154 6.53 26.30 -19.37
N SER A 155 7.55 26.48 -20.21
CA SER A 155 7.63 27.62 -21.15
C SER A 155 6.71 27.39 -22.33
N LEU A 156 6.37 28.49 -23.06
CA LEU A 156 5.68 28.36 -24.31
C LEU A 156 6.61 27.74 -25.35
N ARG A 157 6.32 26.51 -25.76
CA ARG A 157 7.05 25.81 -26.83
C ARG A 157 6.26 25.83 -28.12
N THR A 158 6.91 26.15 -29.22
CA THR A 158 6.34 26.17 -30.58
C THR A 158 6.75 24.96 -31.39
N ASP A 159 7.87 24.34 -31.06
CA ASP A 159 8.41 23.13 -31.72
C ASP A 159 8.79 22.09 -30.65
N TYR A 160 7.90 21.14 -30.36
CA TYR A 160 8.10 20.08 -29.36
C TYR A 160 9.20 19.07 -29.74
N GLU A 161 9.60 18.97 -31.01
CA GLU A 161 10.68 18.08 -31.41
C GLU A 161 12.06 18.68 -31.06
N LYS A 162 12.19 19.99 -31.14
CA LYS A 162 13.45 20.71 -30.89
C LYS A 162 13.55 21.30 -29.49
N GLU A 163 12.44 21.73 -28.93
CA GLU A 163 12.38 22.42 -27.66
C GLU A 163 12.05 21.43 -26.52
N LYS A 164 12.95 21.30 -25.54
CA LYS A 164 12.74 20.41 -24.38
C LYS A 164 11.84 21.07 -23.35
N PRO A 165 11.05 20.27 -22.57
CA PRO A 165 10.29 20.79 -21.44
C PRO A 165 11.19 21.43 -20.40
N TYR A 166 10.71 22.50 -19.76
CA TYR A 166 11.46 23.16 -18.70
C TYR A 166 11.68 22.24 -17.50
N ALA A 167 12.91 22.14 -17.04
CA ALA A 167 13.32 21.21 -15.99
C ALA A 167 13.27 21.84 -14.60
N PHE A 168 12.11 21.91 -13.95
CA PHE A 168 11.96 22.39 -12.58
C PHE A 168 12.61 21.46 -11.53
N SER A 169 12.70 20.17 -11.81
CA SER A 169 13.11 19.17 -10.84
C SER A 169 14.62 18.96 -10.80
N THR A 170 15.20 19.03 -9.61
CA THR A 170 16.58 18.62 -9.35
C THR A 170 16.74 17.08 -9.50
N PRO A 171 17.96 16.53 -9.58
CA PRO A 171 18.15 15.07 -9.56
C PRO A 171 17.49 14.39 -8.34
N TYR A 172 17.55 15.01 -7.17
CA TYR A 172 16.95 14.48 -5.93
C TYR A 172 15.42 14.47 -5.99
N THR A 173 14.79 15.54 -6.44
CA THR A 173 13.33 15.60 -6.59
C THR A 173 12.84 14.67 -7.67
N ARG A 174 13.61 14.44 -8.74
CA ARG A 174 13.32 13.39 -9.75
C ARG A 174 13.31 11.98 -9.13
N MET A 175 14.23 11.70 -8.22
CA MET A 175 14.26 10.43 -7.48
C MET A 175 12.98 10.23 -6.65
N LEU A 176 12.49 11.30 -5.98
CA LEU A 176 11.21 11.27 -5.25
C LEU A 176 10.00 11.06 -6.18
N VAL A 177 10.04 11.61 -7.40
CA VAL A 177 9.01 11.34 -8.43
C VAL A 177 9.01 9.85 -8.81
N HIS A 178 10.18 9.23 -8.96
CA HIS A 178 10.27 7.79 -9.23
C HIS A 178 9.80 6.95 -8.03
N ARG A 179 10.09 7.36 -6.81
CA ARG A 179 9.50 6.76 -5.61
C ARG A 179 7.97 6.82 -5.67
N CYS A 180 7.41 8.00 -5.97
CA CYS A 180 5.97 8.16 -6.12
C CYS A 180 5.40 7.22 -7.20
N ARG A 181 6.10 7.01 -8.33
CA ARG A 181 5.70 6.01 -9.34
C ARG A 181 5.71 4.59 -8.79
N ALA A 182 6.75 4.20 -8.06
CA ALA A 182 6.83 2.88 -7.43
C ALA A 182 5.70 2.63 -6.42
N GLU A 183 5.16 3.72 -5.86
CA GLU A 183 4.08 3.69 -4.87
C GLU A 183 2.67 3.62 -5.50
N HIS A 184 2.53 3.66 -6.82
CA HIS A 184 1.25 3.65 -7.52
C HIS A 184 1.18 2.52 -8.54
N GLN A 185 -0.02 1.94 -8.67
CA GLN A 185 -0.26 0.86 -9.63
C GLN A 185 -0.33 1.37 -11.07
N ALA A 186 -0.73 2.63 -11.26
CA ALA A 186 -0.84 3.26 -12.56
C ALA A 186 -0.40 4.72 -12.53
N ILE A 187 0.07 5.21 -13.68
CA ILE A 187 0.34 6.62 -13.96
C ILE A 187 -0.48 7.05 -15.17
N LEU A 188 -1.19 8.16 -15.05
CA LEU A 188 -2.06 8.70 -16.09
C LEU A 188 -1.54 10.04 -16.57
N VAL A 189 -1.46 10.23 -17.90
CA VAL A 189 -1.16 11.51 -18.55
C VAL A 189 -2.18 11.82 -19.64
N GLY A 190 -2.27 13.09 -19.99
CA GLY A 190 -3.08 13.52 -21.14
C GLY A 190 -2.33 13.33 -22.47
N ARG A 191 -3.09 13.31 -23.58
CA ARG A 191 -2.55 13.25 -24.94
C ARG A 191 -1.45 14.30 -25.20
N GLN A 192 -1.71 15.56 -24.82
CA GLN A 192 -0.75 16.64 -25.08
C GLN A 192 0.58 16.41 -24.36
N THR A 193 0.56 15.93 -23.12
CA THR A 193 1.78 15.56 -22.39
C THR A 193 2.54 14.43 -23.10
N ALA A 194 1.80 13.41 -23.60
CA ALA A 194 2.42 12.31 -24.35
C ALA A 194 3.14 12.79 -25.61
N LEU A 195 2.54 13.72 -26.36
CA LEU A 195 3.12 14.28 -27.58
C LEU A 195 4.26 15.26 -27.29
N ALA A 196 4.04 16.22 -26.38
CA ALA A 196 4.97 17.32 -26.14
C ALA A 196 6.25 16.89 -25.41
N ASP A 197 6.14 15.96 -24.46
CA ASP A 197 7.25 15.55 -23.58
C ASP A 197 7.81 14.18 -23.93
N ASN A 198 7.11 13.39 -24.74
CA ASN A 198 7.44 12.01 -25.10
C ASN A 198 7.98 11.19 -23.89
N PRO A 199 7.25 11.13 -22.76
CA PRO A 199 7.77 10.58 -21.53
C PRO A 199 7.70 9.05 -21.53
N SER A 200 8.75 8.37 -21.03
CA SER A 200 8.72 6.92 -20.87
C SER A 200 7.79 6.45 -19.75
N LEU A 201 7.53 7.27 -18.73
CA LEU A 201 6.68 6.99 -17.56
C LEU A 201 7.08 5.73 -16.74
N ASN A 202 8.23 5.14 -17.05
CA ASN A 202 8.76 3.95 -16.38
C ASN A 202 9.44 4.28 -15.04
N LEU A 203 9.79 3.22 -14.31
CA LEU A 203 10.56 3.28 -13.08
C LEU A 203 12.02 2.94 -13.36
N ARG A 204 12.95 3.89 -13.11
CA ARG A 204 14.40 3.70 -13.33
C ARG A 204 15.31 4.29 -12.26
N MET A 205 14.79 5.16 -11.40
CA MET A 205 15.57 5.84 -10.33
C MET A 205 15.12 5.44 -8.92
N TRP A 206 14.30 4.40 -8.79
CA TRP A 206 13.81 3.87 -7.52
C TRP A 206 13.54 2.37 -7.66
N PRO A 207 13.80 1.54 -6.64
CA PRO A 207 13.46 0.12 -6.67
C PRO A 207 11.94 -0.11 -6.72
N GLY A 208 11.50 -1.18 -7.38
CA GLY A 208 10.09 -1.55 -7.48
C GLY A 208 9.68 -1.94 -8.89
N LYS A 209 8.36 -1.98 -9.13
CA LYS A 209 7.79 -2.24 -10.45
C LYS A 209 7.35 -0.95 -11.12
N SER A 210 7.49 -0.87 -12.44
CA SER A 210 6.91 0.22 -13.22
C SER A 210 5.39 0.21 -13.11
N PRO A 211 4.74 1.38 -12.97
CA PRO A 211 3.29 1.47 -12.96
C PRO A 211 2.72 1.18 -14.36
N LEU A 212 1.46 0.75 -14.40
CA LEU A 212 0.70 0.70 -15.65
C LEU A 212 0.59 2.11 -16.24
N ARG A 213 0.95 2.27 -17.50
CA ARG A 213 0.90 3.57 -18.19
C ARG A 213 -0.46 3.76 -18.85
N LEU A 214 -1.11 4.86 -18.52
CA LEU A 214 -2.43 5.22 -19.03
C LEU A 214 -2.35 6.59 -19.72
N VAL A 215 -2.99 6.72 -20.87
CA VAL A 215 -3.08 7.98 -21.61
C VAL A 215 -4.54 8.26 -21.92
N ILE A 216 -4.98 9.49 -21.66
CA ILE A 216 -6.29 9.95 -22.13
C ILE A 216 -6.11 10.44 -23.57
N ASP A 217 -6.54 9.64 -24.54
CA ASP A 217 -6.53 9.98 -25.94
C ASP A 217 -7.92 9.74 -26.56
N ARG A 218 -8.67 10.82 -26.81
CA ARG A 218 -10.03 10.74 -27.35
C ARG A 218 -10.08 10.29 -28.81
N ARG A 219 -8.97 10.44 -29.55
CA ARG A 219 -8.90 10.13 -30.98
C ARG A 219 -8.35 8.74 -31.25
N GLY A 220 -7.52 8.20 -30.32
CA GLY A 220 -6.84 6.93 -30.49
C GLY A 220 -5.78 6.96 -31.59
N ASP A 221 -5.19 8.16 -31.87
CA ASP A 221 -4.26 8.41 -32.95
C ASP A 221 -2.85 8.81 -32.48
N LEU A 222 -2.48 8.49 -31.25
CA LEU A 222 -1.13 8.71 -30.76
C LEU A 222 -0.11 7.91 -31.59
N PRO A 223 1.01 8.56 -32.01
CA PRO A 223 2.06 7.88 -32.76
C PRO A 223 2.66 6.70 -32.00
N GLY A 224 2.76 5.54 -32.66
CA GLY A 224 3.28 4.30 -32.05
C GLY A 224 4.77 4.34 -31.69
N HIS A 225 5.54 5.33 -32.17
CA HIS A 225 6.95 5.51 -31.86
C HIS A 225 7.22 6.22 -30.52
N LEU A 226 6.18 6.70 -29.82
CA LEU A 226 6.37 7.36 -28.53
C LEU A 226 7.00 6.43 -27.49
N ALA A 227 7.85 7.00 -26.65
CA ALA A 227 8.62 6.25 -25.65
C ALA A 227 7.74 5.44 -24.69
N LEU A 228 6.53 5.94 -24.39
CA LEU A 228 5.57 5.23 -23.55
C LEU A 228 5.09 3.88 -24.12
N PHE A 229 5.29 3.62 -25.45
CA PHE A 229 4.95 2.36 -26.10
C PHE A 229 6.19 1.47 -26.38
N ASN A 230 7.40 2.06 -26.41
CA ASN A 230 8.60 1.40 -26.95
C ASN A 230 9.83 1.41 -26.02
N ASP A 231 9.65 1.53 -24.73
CA ASP A 231 10.78 1.58 -23.79
C ASP A 231 11.22 0.20 -23.25
N GLY A 232 10.64 -0.90 -23.77
CA GLY A 232 10.95 -2.28 -23.33
C GLY A 232 10.50 -2.62 -21.92
N ALA A 233 9.71 -1.77 -21.26
CA ALA A 233 9.09 -2.09 -19.98
C ALA A 233 7.78 -2.87 -20.21
N GLU A 234 7.68 -4.06 -19.59
CA GLU A 234 6.45 -4.86 -19.54
C GLU A 234 5.40 -4.25 -18.60
#